data_97337600b3eb7ff03244c8b7bd6e3bc5
#
_entry.id   97337600b3eb7ff03244c8b7bd6e3bc5
#
_cell.length_a   1.000
_cell.length_b   1.000
_cell.length_c   1.000
_cell.angle_alpha   90.00
_cell.angle_beta   90.00
_cell.angle_gamma   90.00
#
_symmetry.space_group_name_H-M   'P 1'
#
loop_
_entity.id
_entity.type
_entity.pdbx_description
1 polymer ?
#
loop_
_entity_poly.entity_id
_entity_poly.type
_entity_poly.pdbx_seq_one_letter_code
_entity_poly.pdbx_strand_id
1 'polypeptide(L)'
;MSKSGQDPHLYASPGFLKFTENKSQWQPNILYQSDFWGGRLFLEKKCFTYVFYQLNMFELIHPHPASLAPKEDPSKMVFKFQAVKINFLKADTNALTKGNDSLSDYSNYFIGNDKRKWASHVESYHNVVYQNLYPFINLKVYSENNNVKYDFILKNSANINDIKMQVVGSDGLYLKDHNLILKTSVGDVVQEKPFAYQMINGALNKVACEFTLKENIIGFKLKSSYNKNFP
;
A
#
# COMPACT_ATOMS: atom_id res chain seq x y z
N MET A 1 0.61 -0.89 43.16
CA MET A 1 1.10 0.14 42.21
C MET A 1 0.81 -0.36 40.81
N SER A 2 -0.32 0.01 40.26
CA SER A 2 -0.76 -0.40 38.91
C SER A 2 -0.14 0.55 37.89
N LYS A 3 0.63 0.01 36.95
CA LYS A 3 1.05 0.75 35.76
C LYS A 3 -0.19 0.93 34.88
N SER A 4 -0.68 2.17 34.77
CA SER A 4 -1.64 2.55 33.77
C SER A 4 -0.98 2.45 32.39
N GLY A 5 -1.22 1.33 31.71
CA GLY A 5 -0.94 1.21 30.28
C GLY A 5 -1.85 2.20 29.56
N GLN A 6 -1.28 3.20 28.92
CA GLN A 6 -2.00 4.00 27.96
C GLN A 6 -2.38 3.08 26.80
N ASP A 7 -3.68 2.96 26.59
CA ASP A 7 -4.27 2.16 25.54
C ASP A 7 -4.03 2.88 24.18
N PRO A 8 -3.23 2.33 23.25
CA PRO A 8 -3.00 2.95 21.95
C PRO A 8 -4.26 2.91 21.03
N HIS A 9 -5.38 2.37 21.52
CA HIS A 9 -6.56 2.08 20.70
C HIS A 9 -7.57 3.23 20.56
N LEU A 10 -7.32 4.42 21.14
CA LEU A 10 -8.29 5.53 21.09
C LEU A 10 -8.42 6.23 19.73
N TYR A 11 -7.60 5.86 18.73
CA TYR A 11 -7.73 6.24 17.32
C TYR A 11 -7.58 5.02 16.39
N ALA A 12 -8.03 3.87 16.86
CA ALA A 12 -8.18 2.73 15.96
C ALA A 12 -9.21 3.11 14.89
N SER A 13 -8.72 3.53 13.73
CA SER A 13 -9.43 3.27 12.49
C SER A 13 -9.99 1.84 12.58
N PRO A 14 -11.22 1.56 12.11
CA PRO A 14 -11.70 0.20 12.03
C PRO A 14 -10.55 -0.64 11.48
N GLY A 15 -10.24 -1.81 12.02
CA GLY A 15 -9.01 -2.60 11.82
C GLY A 15 -8.61 -2.91 10.37
N PHE A 16 -8.99 -2.04 9.45
CA PHE A 16 -8.68 -2.05 8.01
C PHE A 16 -8.51 -0.64 7.47
N LEU A 17 -7.68 -0.49 6.44
CA LEU A 17 -7.54 0.73 5.66
C LEU A 17 -8.61 0.77 4.57
N LYS A 18 -9.08 1.97 4.24
CA LYS A 18 -10.00 2.17 3.13
C LYS A 18 -9.28 2.71 1.89
N PHE A 19 -9.70 2.23 0.73
CA PHE A 19 -9.22 2.70 -0.57
C PHE A 19 -10.27 3.60 -1.21
N THR A 20 -10.06 4.89 -1.15
CA THR A 20 -10.98 5.91 -1.67
C THR A 20 -10.72 6.14 -3.14
N GLU A 21 -11.76 6.10 -3.98
CA GLU A 21 -11.65 6.31 -5.41
C GLU A 21 -11.36 7.78 -5.77
N ASN A 22 -10.77 8.01 -6.93
CA ASN A 22 -10.59 9.35 -7.49
C ASN A 22 -11.73 9.68 -8.47
N LYS A 23 -12.57 10.63 -8.07
CA LYS A 23 -13.61 11.25 -8.92
C LYS A 23 -13.22 12.68 -9.31
N SER A 24 -11.97 12.95 -9.66
CA SER A 24 -11.34 14.25 -10.01
C SER A 24 -10.86 15.12 -8.85
N GLN A 25 -11.02 14.72 -7.60
CA GLN A 25 -10.49 15.47 -6.44
C GLN A 25 -8.96 15.44 -6.37
N TRP A 26 -8.29 14.49 -7.03
CA TRP A 26 -6.83 14.37 -7.12
C TRP A 26 -6.35 14.38 -8.55
N GLN A 27 -5.04 14.26 -8.73
CA GLN A 27 -4.41 14.18 -10.07
C GLN A 27 -4.98 13.00 -10.89
N PRO A 28 -5.15 13.14 -12.20
CA PRO A 28 -5.83 12.14 -13.05
C PRO A 28 -5.13 10.79 -13.15
N ASN A 29 -3.83 10.71 -12.81
CA ASN A 29 -3.07 9.46 -12.78
C ASN A 29 -3.36 8.62 -11.53
N ILE A 30 -3.90 9.21 -10.47
CA ILE A 30 -4.29 8.53 -9.23
C ILE A 30 -5.64 7.88 -9.46
N LEU A 31 -5.76 6.59 -9.17
CA LEU A 31 -7.01 5.83 -9.23
C LEU A 31 -7.66 5.73 -7.85
N TYR A 32 -6.86 5.38 -6.83
CA TYR A 32 -7.29 5.27 -5.45
C TYR A 32 -6.24 5.82 -4.50
N GLN A 33 -6.69 6.22 -3.31
CA GLN A 33 -5.84 6.64 -2.20
C GLN A 33 -6.20 5.85 -0.94
N SER A 34 -5.20 5.57 -0.11
CA SER A 34 -5.37 5.01 1.22
C SER A 34 -4.41 5.69 2.19
N ASP A 35 -4.89 6.08 3.36
CA ASP A 35 -4.05 6.55 4.45
C ASP A 35 -3.73 5.38 5.38
N PHE A 36 -2.46 5.25 5.78
CA PHE A 36 -1.98 4.24 6.71
C PHE A 36 -1.12 4.90 7.80
N TRP A 37 -0.82 4.17 8.86
CA TRP A 37 0.02 4.72 9.92
C TRP A 37 1.41 5.11 9.40
N GLY A 38 1.75 6.39 9.51
CA GLY A 38 3.03 6.95 9.03
C GLY A 38 3.07 7.27 7.55
N GLY A 39 1.93 7.29 6.82
CA GLY A 39 1.98 7.65 5.42
C GLY A 39 0.67 7.58 4.66
N ARG A 40 0.83 7.70 3.35
CA ARG A 40 -0.24 7.65 2.36
C ARG A 40 0.18 6.82 1.16
N LEU A 41 -0.74 6.04 0.63
CA LEU A 41 -0.57 5.26 -0.60
C LEU A 41 -1.47 5.80 -1.69
N PHE A 42 -0.90 6.04 -2.85
CA PHE A 42 -1.62 6.28 -4.09
C PHE A 42 -1.48 5.08 -5.01
N LEU A 43 -2.60 4.55 -5.47
CA LEU A 43 -2.67 3.50 -6.48
C LEU A 43 -2.86 4.16 -7.85
N GLU A 44 -1.93 3.92 -8.75
CA GLU A 44 -1.93 4.44 -10.12
C GLU A 44 -2.01 3.26 -11.12
N LYS A 45 -2.21 3.51 -12.42
CA LYS A 45 -2.40 2.43 -13.42
C LYS A 45 -1.28 1.38 -13.46
N LYS A 46 -0.04 1.78 -13.22
CA LYS A 46 1.13 0.88 -13.30
C LYS A 46 2.19 1.15 -12.22
N CYS A 47 1.80 1.79 -11.17
CA CYS A 47 2.70 2.01 -10.04
C CYS A 47 1.93 2.25 -8.75
N PHE A 48 2.61 2.09 -7.65
CA PHE A 48 2.23 2.61 -6.34
C PHE A 48 3.14 3.79 -6.00
N THR A 49 2.57 4.84 -5.42
CA THR A 49 3.33 5.92 -4.82
C THR A 49 3.03 5.96 -3.34
N TYR A 50 4.03 5.64 -2.54
CA TYR A 50 3.99 5.80 -1.09
C TYR A 50 4.55 7.17 -0.72
N VAL A 51 3.90 7.85 0.20
CA VAL A 51 4.42 9.05 0.85
C VAL A 51 4.55 8.72 2.33
N PHE A 52 5.77 8.55 2.80
CA PHE A 52 6.08 8.27 4.20
C PHE A 52 6.29 9.58 4.95
N TYR A 53 5.76 9.68 6.16
CA TYR A 53 5.89 10.84 7.03
C TYR A 53 6.77 10.52 8.22
N GLN A 54 7.48 11.50 8.70
CA GLN A 54 8.16 11.39 9.98
C GLN A 54 7.10 11.21 11.10
N LEU A 55 7.23 10.16 11.92
CA LEU A 55 6.17 9.73 12.86
C LEU A 55 5.70 10.82 13.84
N ASN A 56 6.61 11.69 14.32
CA ASN A 56 6.23 12.81 15.18
C ASN A 56 5.29 13.83 14.49
N MET A 57 5.24 13.83 13.18
CA MET A 57 4.38 14.69 12.38
C MET A 57 2.91 14.25 12.39
N PHE A 58 2.67 12.94 12.48
CA PHE A 58 1.30 12.42 12.55
C PHE A 58 0.57 12.88 13.81
N GLU A 59 1.27 12.92 14.95
CA GLU A 59 0.76 13.43 16.22
C GLU A 59 0.47 14.93 16.17
N LEU A 60 1.20 15.69 15.35
CA LEU A 60 1.02 17.13 15.17
C LEU A 60 -0.17 17.46 14.25
N ILE A 61 -0.39 16.67 13.21
CA ILE A 61 -1.53 16.83 12.27
C ILE A 61 -2.84 16.33 12.91
N HIS A 62 -2.74 15.33 13.78
CA HIS A 62 -3.86 14.74 14.51
C HIS A 62 -3.60 14.83 16.03
N PRO A 63 -3.62 16.03 16.62
CA PRO A 63 -3.30 16.18 18.05
C PRO A 63 -4.33 15.41 18.88
N HIS A 64 -3.84 14.58 19.79
CA HIS A 64 -4.67 13.96 20.80
C HIS A 64 -5.27 15.04 21.71
N PRO A 65 -6.57 15.00 22.08
CA PRO A 65 -7.16 15.98 23.00
C PRO A 65 -6.43 16.07 24.36
N ALA A 66 -5.70 15.02 24.75
CA ALA A 66 -4.89 14.97 25.96
C ALA A 66 -3.40 15.26 25.73
N SER A 67 -2.93 15.46 24.49
CA SER A 67 -1.56 15.87 24.25
C SER A 67 -1.45 17.34 24.61
N LEU A 68 -0.57 17.64 25.57
CA LEU A 68 -0.11 19.00 25.80
C LEU A 68 0.38 19.53 24.44
N ALA A 69 -0.24 20.61 23.95
CA ALA A 69 0.17 21.24 22.70
C ALA A 69 1.70 21.43 22.71
N PRO A 70 2.39 21.13 21.60
CA PRO A 70 3.82 21.31 21.55
C PRO A 70 4.14 22.76 21.89
N LYS A 71 5.07 22.96 22.81
CA LYS A 71 5.56 24.28 23.20
C LYS A 71 6.39 24.95 22.09
N GLU A 72 6.55 24.30 20.96
CA GLU A 72 7.32 24.80 19.83
C GLU A 72 6.44 25.65 18.91
N ASP A 73 6.99 26.73 18.43
CA ASP A 73 6.36 27.63 17.46
C ASP A 73 6.05 26.86 16.17
N PRO A 74 4.78 26.70 15.77
CA PRO A 74 4.43 25.96 14.56
C PRO A 74 5.12 26.47 13.29
N SER A 75 5.50 27.75 13.23
CA SER A 75 6.20 28.35 12.09
C SER A 75 7.64 27.84 11.91
N LYS A 76 8.21 27.21 12.95
CA LYS A 76 9.56 26.64 12.96
C LYS A 76 9.59 25.12 12.77
N MET A 77 8.43 24.50 12.67
CA MET A 77 8.35 23.04 12.48
C MET A 77 8.76 22.65 11.07
N VAL A 78 9.75 21.78 10.95
CA VAL A 78 10.19 21.19 9.69
C VAL A 78 9.50 19.84 9.52
N PHE A 79 8.61 19.76 8.55
CA PHE A 79 7.93 18.53 8.20
C PHE A 79 8.76 17.74 7.19
N LYS A 80 9.18 16.53 7.56
CA LYS A 80 9.89 15.62 6.65
C LYS A 80 8.97 14.55 6.12
N PHE A 81 9.01 14.36 4.83
CA PHE A 81 8.33 13.26 4.15
C PHE A 81 9.20 12.76 3.00
N GLN A 82 8.98 11.52 2.58
CA GLN A 82 9.65 10.95 1.43
C GLN A 82 8.66 10.20 0.55
N ALA A 83 8.68 10.50 -0.73
CA ALA A 83 7.89 9.78 -1.71
C ALA A 83 8.72 8.65 -2.33
N VAL A 84 8.18 7.44 -2.31
CA VAL A 84 8.77 6.26 -2.95
C VAL A 84 7.78 5.70 -3.95
N LYS A 85 8.23 5.52 -5.19
CA LYS A 85 7.42 4.96 -6.26
C LYS A 85 7.85 3.52 -6.56
N ILE A 86 6.88 2.62 -6.67
CA ILE A 86 7.07 1.23 -7.08
C ILE A 86 6.43 1.07 -8.45
N ASN A 87 7.22 1.06 -9.50
CA ASN A 87 6.78 0.92 -10.88
C ASN A 87 6.65 -0.55 -11.27
N PHE A 88 5.51 -0.95 -11.82
CA PHE A 88 5.29 -2.27 -12.39
C PHE A 88 5.84 -2.29 -13.82
N LEU A 89 7.06 -2.84 -14.00
CA LEU A 89 7.73 -2.83 -15.31
C LEU A 89 7.02 -3.74 -16.29
N LYS A 90 6.75 -3.24 -17.50
CA LYS A 90 6.01 -3.96 -18.57
C LYS A 90 4.57 -4.36 -18.19
N ALA A 91 4.01 -3.74 -17.17
CA ALA A 91 2.60 -3.93 -16.82
C ALA A 91 1.68 -3.39 -17.92
N ASP A 92 0.52 -4.02 -18.09
CA ASP A 92 -0.51 -3.54 -19.00
C ASP A 92 -1.11 -2.22 -18.49
N THR A 93 -0.96 -1.15 -19.25
CA THR A 93 -1.50 0.18 -18.91
C THR A 93 -3.02 0.26 -19.04
N ASN A 94 -3.64 -0.72 -19.71
CA ASN A 94 -5.09 -0.83 -19.90
C ASN A 94 -5.72 -1.86 -18.92
N ALA A 95 -4.93 -2.41 -17.99
CA ALA A 95 -5.43 -3.30 -16.96
C ALA A 95 -6.62 -2.65 -16.23
N LEU A 96 -7.77 -3.34 -16.22
CA LEU A 96 -8.94 -2.86 -15.51
C LEU A 96 -8.66 -2.86 -14.01
N THR A 97 -8.75 -1.66 -13.41
CA THR A 97 -8.56 -1.48 -11.97
C THR A 97 -9.89 -1.14 -11.34
N LYS A 98 -10.31 -1.94 -10.34
CA LYS A 98 -11.63 -1.80 -9.71
C LYS A 98 -11.53 -1.96 -8.19
N GLY A 99 -12.23 -1.06 -7.46
CA GLY A 99 -12.53 -1.25 -6.03
C GLY A 99 -13.58 -2.36 -5.85
N ASN A 100 -13.42 -3.17 -4.83
CA ASN A 100 -14.38 -4.20 -4.45
C ASN A 100 -14.71 -4.09 -2.96
N ASP A 101 -15.87 -4.62 -2.60
CA ASP A 101 -16.40 -4.58 -1.24
C ASP A 101 -16.49 -3.12 -0.77
N SER A 102 -17.42 -2.35 -1.40
CA SER A 102 -17.65 -0.94 -1.08
C SER A 102 -18.09 -0.76 0.36
N LEU A 103 -17.60 0.28 1.00
CA LEU A 103 -18.05 0.71 2.31
C LEU A 103 -19.41 1.40 2.18
N SER A 104 -20.18 1.40 3.27
CA SER A 104 -21.48 2.06 3.32
C SER A 104 -21.40 3.58 3.40
N ASP A 105 -20.24 4.11 3.81
CA ASP A 105 -19.96 5.54 3.89
C ASP A 105 -19.36 6.09 2.59
N TYR A 106 -19.57 7.37 2.35
CA TYR A 106 -18.96 8.10 1.25
C TYR A 106 -18.39 9.44 1.74
N SER A 107 -17.51 10.03 0.95
CA SER A 107 -16.90 11.32 1.23
C SER A 107 -17.27 12.36 0.18
N ASN A 108 -17.28 13.64 0.60
CA ASN A 108 -17.45 14.77 -0.31
C ASN A 108 -16.20 15.65 -0.23
N TYR A 109 -15.68 16.06 -1.38
CA TYR A 109 -14.48 16.89 -1.51
C TYR A 109 -14.84 18.20 -2.19
N PHE A 110 -15.06 19.25 -1.40
CA PHE A 110 -15.33 20.62 -1.89
C PHE A 110 -14.21 21.55 -1.42
N ILE A 111 -12.96 21.20 -1.76
CA ILE A 111 -11.75 21.84 -1.28
C ILE A 111 -11.17 22.75 -2.37
N GLY A 112 -10.84 23.99 -1.97
CA GLY A 112 -10.28 24.99 -2.88
C GLY A 112 -11.31 25.62 -3.81
N ASN A 113 -10.85 26.51 -4.69
CA ASN A 113 -11.70 27.33 -5.56
C ASN A 113 -11.95 26.69 -6.94
N ASP A 114 -11.23 25.63 -7.30
CA ASP A 114 -11.40 24.95 -8.59
C ASP A 114 -12.51 23.91 -8.49
N LYS A 115 -13.71 24.27 -8.92
CA LYS A 115 -14.90 23.41 -8.91
C LYS A 115 -14.72 22.11 -9.74
N ARG A 116 -13.79 22.06 -10.69
CA ARG A 116 -13.49 20.84 -11.47
C ARG A 116 -12.85 19.73 -10.62
N LYS A 117 -12.31 20.11 -9.45
CA LYS A 117 -11.74 19.18 -8.45
C LYS A 117 -12.73 18.85 -7.33
N TRP A 118 -13.94 19.39 -7.38
CA TRP A 118 -14.98 19.03 -6.43
C TRP A 118 -15.57 17.69 -6.81
N ALA A 119 -15.69 16.81 -5.83
CA ALA A 119 -16.27 15.50 -6.01
C ALA A 119 -17.24 15.20 -4.87
N SER A 120 -18.41 14.70 -5.20
CA SER A 120 -19.41 14.26 -4.23
C SER A 120 -19.65 12.77 -4.36
N HIS A 121 -20.13 12.16 -3.28
CA HIS A 121 -20.45 10.74 -3.22
C HIS A 121 -19.27 9.87 -3.68
N VAL A 122 -18.08 10.19 -3.17
CA VAL A 122 -16.84 9.45 -3.44
C VAL A 122 -16.82 8.22 -2.56
N GLU A 123 -16.82 7.05 -3.19
CA GLU A 123 -16.87 5.77 -2.51
C GLU A 123 -15.48 5.33 -2.03
N SER A 124 -15.48 4.47 -1.02
CA SER A 124 -14.30 3.79 -0.51
C SER A 124 -14.52 2.28 -0.49
N TYR A 125 -13.44 1.52 -0.60
CA TYR A 125 -13.46 0.08 -0.79
C TYR A 125 -12.52 -0.63 0.18
N HIS A 126 -12.82 -1.88 0.52
CA HIS A 126 -11.94 -2.74 1.32
C HIS A 126 -10.70 -3.21 0.55
N ASN A 127 -10.81 -3.34 -0.76
CA ASN A 127 -9.69 -3.76 -1.61
C ASN A 127 -9.82 -3.21 -3.03
N VAL A 128 -8.69 -3.18 -3.73
CA VAL A 128 -8.59 -2.78 -5.14
C VAL A 128 -7.93 -3.91 -5.93
N VAL A 129 -8.50 -4.28 -7.07
CA VAL A 129 -7.96 -5.33 -7.93
C VAL A 129 -7.59 -4.77 -9.29
N TYR A 130 -6.35 -5.00 -9.70
CA TYR A 130 -5.85 -4.82 -11.05
C TYR A 130 -6.01 -6.15 -11.80
N GLN A 131 -6.90 -6.19 -12.77
CA GLN A 131 -7.15 -7.41 -13.55
C GLN A 131 -6.14 -7.52 -14.69
N ASN A 132 -5.42 -8.65 -14.74
CA ASN A 132 -4.38 -8.91 -15.74
C ASN A 132 -3.34 -7.77 -15.82
N LEU A 133 -2.84 -7.32 -14.66
CA LEU A 133 -1.74 -6.33 -14.60
C LEU A 133 -0.51 -6.83 -15.39
N TYR A 134 -0.25 -8.12 -15.33
CA TYR A 134 0.63 -8.86 -16.24
C TYR A 134 -0.18 -9.99 -16.90
N PRO A 135 0.29 -10.61 -17.99
CA PRO A 135 -0.41 -11.71 -18.62
C PRO A 135 -0.76 -12.82 -17.62
N PHE A 136 -2.06 -13.07 -17.43
CA PHE A 136 -2.59 -14.07 -16.49
C PHE A 136 -2.30 -13.78 -14.99
N ILE A 137 -1.91 -12.56 -14.63
CA ILE A 137 -1.62 -12.19 -13.24
C ILE A 137 -2.48 -10.99 -12.85
N ASN A 138 -3.30 -11.17 -11.82
CA ASN A 138 -4.00 -10.08 -11.16
C ASN A 138 -3.16 -9.59 -9.98
N LEU A 139 -3.36 -8.33 -9.60
CA LEU A 139 -2.81 -7.76 -8.37
C LEU A 139 -3.97 -7.29 -7.50
N LYS A 140 -4.11 -7.84 -6.30
CA LYS A 140 -5.05 -7.40 -5.29
C LYS A 140 -4.32 -6.59 -4.23
N VAL A 141 -4.82 -5.39 -3.92
CA VAL A 141 -4.32 -4.53 -2.83
C VAL A 141 -5.40 -4.45 -1.77
N TYR A 142 -5.04 -4.68 -0.53
CA TYR A 142 -5.98 -4.71 0.60
C TYR A 142 -5.26 -4.31 1.90
N SER A 143 -5.95 -4.36 3.01
CA SER A 143 -5.32 -4.15 4.31
C SER A 143 -5.51 -5.34 5.23
N GLU A 144 -4.51 -5.56 6.06
CA GLU A 144 -4.56 -6.51 7.15
C GLU A 144 -3.85 -5.90 8.37
N ASN A 145 -4.53 -5.91 9.52
CA ASN A 145 -4.02 -5.32 10.76
C ASN A 145 -3.52 -3.85 10.56
N ASN A 146 -4.29 -3.04 9.85
CA ASN A 146 -3.95 -1.65 9.49
C ASN A 146 -2.66 -1.47 8.66
N ASN A 147 -2.15 -2.54 8.08
CA ASN A 147 -1.03 -2.47 7.14
C ASN A 147 -1.51 -2.70 5.71
N VAL A 148 -0.89 -2.02 4.76
CA VAL A 148 -1.10 -2.28 3.34
C VAL A 148 -0.52 -3.65 3.00
N LYS A 149 -1.34 -4.48 2.36
CA LYS A 149 -0.96 -5.79 1.81
C LYS A 149 -1.27 -5.82 0.32
N TYR A 150 -0.53 -6.65 -0.40
CA TYR A 150 -0.84 -6.93 -1.79
C TYR A 150 -0.50 -8.37 -2.16
N ASP A 151 -1.34 -8.97 -3.01
CA ASP A 151 -1.17 -10.32 -3.51
C ASP A 151 -1.14 -10.32 -5.04
N PHE A 152 -0.15 -10.98 -5.61
CA PHE A 152 -0.17 -11.35 -7.02
C PHE A 152 -0.89 -12.69 -7.15
N ILE A 153 -2.00 -12.72 -7.88
CA ILE A 153 -2.83 -13.90 -8.11
C ILE A 153 -2.49 -14.45 -9.48
N LEU A 154 -1.76 -15.55 -9.51
CA LEU A 154 -1.29 -16.19 -10.71
C LEU A 154 -2.32 -17.20 -11.23
N LYS A 155 -2.90 -16.94 -12.41
CA LYS A 155 -3.79 -17.88 -13.11
C LYS A 155 -2.97 -18.92 -13.87
N ASN A 156 -3.65 -19.91 -14.47
CA ASN A 156 -3.00 -20.86 -15.37
C ASN A 156 -2.23 -20.13 -16.48
N SER A 157 -1.05 -20.62 -16.80
CA SER A 157 -0.13 -20.02 -17.77
C SER A 157 0.58 -18.74 -17.33
N ALA A 158 0.35 -18.23 -16.12
CA ALA A 158 1.09 -17.10 -15.59
C ALA A 158 2.59 -17.43 -15.42
N ASN A 159 3.42 -16.44 -15.69
CA ASN A 159 4.86 -16.55 -15.46
C ASN A 159 5.26 -15.58 -14.33
N ILE A 160 5.67 -16.10 -13.18
CA ILE A 160 6.08 -15.29 -12.02
C ILE A 160 7.23 -14.31 -12.35
N ASN A 161 8.08 -14.64 -13.34
CA ASN A 161 9.18 -13.79 -13.76
C ASN A 161 8.73 -12.50 -14.48
N ASP A 162 7.44 -12.41 -14.87
CA ASP A 162 6.88 -11.17 -15.44
C ASP A 162 6.68 -10.11 -14.35
N ILE A 163 6.53 -10.52 -13.10
CA ILE A 163 6.40 -9.60 -11.97
C ILE A 163 7.74 -8.93 -11.71
N LYS A 164 7.84 -7.66 -12.08
CA LYS A 164 9.02 -6.82 -11.84
C LYS A 164 8.60 -5.46 -11.32
N MET A 165 9.03 -5.17 -10.12
CA MET A 165 8.70 -3.93 -9.41
C MET A 165 9.96 -3.09 -9.24
N GLN A 166 10.05 -1.97 -9.93
CA GLN A 166 11.17 -1.03 -9.79
C GLN A 166 10.89 -0.01 -8.71
N VAL A 167 11.77 0.09 -7.74
CA VAL A 167 11.70 1.08 -6.65
C VAL A 167 12.48 2.32 -7.04
N VAL A 168 11.85 3.49 -6.88
CA VAL A 168 12.46 4.80 -7.15
C VAL A 168 12.14 5.76 -6.01
N GLY A 169 13.11 6.56 -5.60
CA GLY A 169 12.95 7.57 -4.54
C GLY A 169 13.26 7.07 -3.14
N SER A 170 13.78 5.84 -2.97
CA SER A 170 14.34 5.36 -1.71
C SER A 170 15.81 5.72 -1.57
N ASP A 171 16.30 5.83 -0.33
CA ASP A 171 17.72 6.07 -0.01
C ASP A 171 18.54 4.77 -0.06
N GLY A 172 17.88 3.63 -0.11
CA GLY A 172 18.50 2.31 -0.23
C GLY A 172 17.47 1.21 -0.30
N LEU A 173 17.85 0.09 -0.92
CA LEU A 173 17.03 -1.11 -1.05
C LEU A 173 17.92 -2.34 -0.97
N TYR A 174 17.65 -3.25 -0.03
CA TYR A 174 18.43 -4.48 0.13
C TYR A 174 17.63 -5.58 0.81
N LEU A 175 18.11 -6.82 0.67
CA LEU A 175 17.54 -7.98 1.35
C LEU A 175 18.32 -8.26 2.65
N LYS A 176 17.58 -8.51 3.73
CA LYS A 176 18.12 -8.91 5.03
C LYS A 176 17.17 -9.92 5.67
N ASP A 177 17.69 -11.07 6.10
CA ASP A 177 16.94 -12.15 6.76
C ASP A 177 15.65 -12.53 5.99
N HIS A 178 15.76 -12.66 4.66
CA HIS A 178 14.68 -12.91 3.70
C HIS A 178 13.64 -11.76 3.55
N ASN A 179 13.76 -10.68 4.32
CA ASN A 179 12.92 -9.50 4.23
C ASN A 179 13.52 -8.48 3.24
N LEU A 180 12.67 -7.67 2.65
CA LEU A 180 13.07 -6.53 1.86
C LEU A 180 13.07 -5.28 2.74
N ILE A 181 14.22 -4.61 2.80
CA ILE A 181 14.40 -3.38 3.56
C ILE A 181 14.49 -2.21 2.58
N LEU A 182 13.61 -1.26 2.77
CA LEU A 182 13.58 -0.01 2.01
C LEU A 182 13.93 1.13 2.95
N LYS A 183 15.06 1.78 2.68
CA LYS A 183 15.53 2.94 3.46
C LYS A 183 14.86 4.21 2.99
N THR A 184 14.43 5.01 3.95
CA THR A 184 13.93 6.35 3.71
C THR A 184 14.51 7.33 4.74
N SER A 185 14.50 8.61 4.41
CA SER A 185 14.95 9.69 5.30
C SER A 185 14.05 9.86 6.55
N VAL A 186 12.90 9.18 6.59
CA VAL A 186 11.93 9.26 7.68
C VAL A 186 11.77 7.94 8.45
N GLY A 187 12.58 6.93 8.11
CA GLY A 187 12.62 5.62 8.76
C GLY A 187 12.69 4.46 7.76
N ASP A 188 13.12 3.32 8.20
CA ASP A 188 13.20 2.11 7.37
C ASP A 188 11.83 1.43 7.30
N VAL A 189 11.46 1.00 6.09
CA VAL A 189 10.25 0.20 5.85
C VAL A 189 10.67 -1.24 5.61
N VAL A 190 10.10 -2.16 6.39
CA VAL A 190 10.38 -3.59 6.29
C VAL A 190 9.20 -4.28 5.62
N GLN A 191 9.44 -4.89 4.49
CA GLN A 191 8.51 -5.83 3.89
C GLN A 191 8.98 -7.24 4.21
N GLU A 192 8.16 -7.95 4.99
CA GLU A 192 8.45 -9.33 5.38
C GLU A 192 8.56 -10.25 4.16
N LYS A 193 9.26 -11.37 4.34
CA LYS A 193 9.41 -12.41 3.32
C LYS A 193 8.06 -12.75 2.66
N PRO A 194 8.03 -13.01 1.35
CA PRO A 194 6.79 -13.30 0.66
C PRO A 194 6.19 -14.63 1.13
N PHE A 195 4.88 -14.64 1.28
CA PHE A 195 4.11 -15.84 1.56
C PHE A 195 3.37 -16.26 0.28
N ALA A 196 3.69 -17.43 -0.24
CA ALA A 196 3.01 -17.98 -1.40
C ALA A 196 2.28 -19.28 -1.06
N TYR A 197 1.11 -19.49 -1.66
CA TYR A 197 0.29 -20.68 -1.43
C TYR A 197 -0.62 -20.95 -2.63
N GLN A 198 -1.17 -22.14 -2.67
CA GLN A 198 -2.25 -22.54 -3.57
C GLN A 198 -3.41 -23.13 -2.77
N MET A 199 -4.63 -22.85 -3.20
CA MET A 199 -5.82 -23.54 -2.67
C MET A 199 -6.13 -24.75 -3.56
N ILE A 200 -5.87 -25.94 -3.07
CA ILE A 200 -6.12 -27.21 -3.79
C ILE A 200 -7.17 -27.99 -3.02
N ASN A 201 -8.33 -28.22 -3.64
CA ASN A 201 -9.46 -28.95 -3.01
C ASN A 201 -9.86 -28.38 -1.63
N GLY A 202 -9.81 -27.06 -1.46
CA GLY A 202 -10.14 -26.39 -0.21
C GLY A 202 -9.01 -26.39 0.83
N ALA A 203 -7.87 -27.02 0.57
CA ALA A 203 -6.72 -27.02 1.45
C ALA A 203 -5.65 -26.00 1.01
N LEU A 204 -5.07 -25.27 1.98
CA LEU A 204 -3.98 -24.33 1.73
C LEU A 204 -2.65 -25.11 1.65
N ASN A 205 -2.02 -25.06 0.48
CA ASN A 205 -0.71 -25.66 0.21
C ASN A 205 0.34 -24.56 0.07
N LYS A 206 1.25 -24.48 1.02
CA LYS A 206 2.33 -23.48 0.99
C LYS A 206 3.31 -23.77 -0.13
N VAL A 207 3.74 -22.72 -0.84
CA VAL A 207 4.76 -22.76 -1.88
C VAL A 207 5.95 -21.93 -1.39
N ALA A 208 7.14 -22.51 -1.35
CA ALA A 208 8.32 -21.76 -0.91
C ALA A 208 8.64 -20.66 -1.92
N CYS A 209 8.71 -19.43 -1.44
CA CYS A 209 8.93 -18.22 -2.25
C CYS A 209 9.91 -17.27 -1.54
N GLU A 210 10.71 -16.58 -2.31
CA GLU A 210 11.61 -15.53 -1.83
C GLU A 210 11.62 -14.33 -2.76
N PHE A 211 12.02 -13.17 -2.23
CA PHE A 211 12.32 -11.99 -3.05
C PHE A 211 13.58 -12.23 -3.88
N THR A 212 13.58 -11.67 -5.07
CA THR A 212 14.80 -11.42 -5.84
C THR A 212 15.02 -9.91 -5.94
N LEU A 213 16.25 -9.47 -5.84
CA LEU A 213 16.62 -8.07 -5.99
C LEU A 213 17.80 -7.95 -6.93
N LYS A 214 17.61 -7.17 -7.99
CA LYS A 214 18.68 -6.79 -8.90
C LYS A 214 18.65 -5.27 -9.04
N GLU A 215 19.70 -4.59 -8.53
CA GLU A 215 19.73 -3.14 -8.43
C GLU A 215 18.52 -2.63 -7.62
N ASN A 216 17.59 -1.93 -8.26
CA ASN A 216 16.35 -1.45 -7.65
C ASN A 216 15.09 -2.18 -8.17
N ILE A 217 15.25 -3.36 -8.77
CA ILE A 217 14.15 -4.17 -9.31
C ILE A 217 13.92 -5.38 -8.42
N ILE A 218 12.72 -5.44 -7.86
CA ILE A 218 12.22 -6.54 -7.03
C ILE A 218 11.47 -7.51 -7.94
N GLY A 219 11.66 -8.80 -7.70
CA GLY A 219 10.86 -9.88 -8.27
C GLY A 219 10.70 -11.00 -7.26
N PHE A 220 10.20 -12.14 -7.71
CA PHE A 220 9.95 -13.31 -6.88
C PHE A 220 10.59 -14.55 -7.50
N LYS A 221 11.00 -15.49 -6.65
CA LYS A 221 11.50 -16.80 -7.06
C LYS A 221 10.81 -17.88 -6.23
N LEU A 222 10.16 -18.82 -6.91
CA LEU A 222 9.64 -20.01 -6.25
C LEU A 222 10.78 -21.01 -6.03
N LYS A 223 10.83 -21.59 -4.85
CA LYS A 223 11.84 -22.59 -4.44
C LYS A 223 11.30 -24.01 -4.46
N SER A 224 9.99 -24.19 -4.58
CA SER A 224 9.34 -25.47 -4.70
C SER A 224 8.45 -25.52 -5.93
N SER A 225 8.17 -26.73 -6.41
CA SER A 225 7.16 -26.96 -7.45
C SER A 225 5.77 -26.62 -6.94
N TYR A 226 4.91 -26.24 -7.85
CA TYR A 226 3.50 -25.97 -7.60
C TYR A 226 2.64 -26.54 -8.71
N ASN A 227 1.36 -26.76 -8.45
CA ASN A 227 0.44 -27.32 -9.44
C ASN A 227 -0.08 -26.20 -10.35
N LYS A 228 0.33 -26.22 -11.63
CA LYS A 228 -0.04 -25.19 -12.62
C LYS A 228 -1.53 -25.17 -12.99
N ASN A 229 -2.32 -26.14 -12.55
CA ASN A 229 -3.76 -26.20 -12.80
C ASN A 229 -4.58 -25.42 -11.76
N PHE A 230 -3.95 -24.93 -10.70
CA PHE A 230 -4.57 -24.12 -9.64
C PHE A 230 -3.87 -22.77 -9.53
N PRO A 231 -4.61 -21.69 -9.25
CA PRO A 231 -4.03 -20.38 -8.96
C PRO A 231 -3.24 -20.37 -7.65
#